data_ebc5083415ef2e5e819b4fd854788fae
#
_entry.id   ebc5083415ef2e5e819b4fd854788fae
#
_cell.length_a   1.000
_cell.length_b   1.000
_cell.length_c   1.000
_cell.angle_alpha   90.00
_cell.angle_beta   90.00
_cell.angle_gamma   90.00
#
_symmetry.space_group_name_H-M   'P 1'
#
loop_
_entity.id
_entity.type
_entity.pdbx_description
1 polymer ?
#
loop_
_entity_poly.entity_id
_entity_poly.type
_entity_poly.pdbx_seq_one_letter_code
_entity_poly.pdbx_strand_id
1 'polypeptide(L)'
;MSDDGHGADEADLPHDLRALSSVVQGFMDERHWGRYHTPKNVAAALAVEAAELQEIYLWREPDDPCDDKRTEIEDEAADVLLCLLNFCNRAGVDLGPALLRKLDKAAQKYPVEKVRGRREKYDEY
;
A
#
# COMPACT_ATOMS: atom_id res chain seq x y z
N MET A 1 29.13 -22.32 -5.96
CA MET A 1 28.18 -21.67 -6.89
C MET A 1 28.03 -20.26 -6.49
N SER A 2 28.64 -19.40 -7.23
CA SER A 2 28.40 -17.99 -7.04
C SER A 2 26.98 -17.72 -7.49
N ASP A 3 26.16 -17.32 -6.56
CA ASP A 3 24.99 -16.55 -6.89
C ASP A 3 25.53 -15.29 -7.53
N ASP A 4 25.41 -15.19 -8.83
CA ASP A 4 25.97 -14.10 -9.58
C ASP A 4 25.27 -12.77 -9.37
N GLY A 5 24.46 -12.66 -8.33
CA GLY A 5 23.89 -11.37 -7.94
C GLY A 5 23.20 -10.60 -9.06
N HIS A 6 22.84 -11.29 -10.15
CA HIS A 6 22.01 -10.72 -11.19
C HIS A 6 20.61 -10.62 -10.61
N GLY A 7 20.41 -9.60 -9.76
CA GLY A 7 19.07 -9.12 -9.52
C GLY A 7 18.40 -8.93 -10.87
N ALA A 8 17.17 -9.38 -11.01
CA ALA A 8 16.40 -9.09 -12.22
C ALA A 8 16.56 -7.59 -12.54
N ASP A 9 16.81 -7.27 -13.80
CA ASP A 9 16.80 -5.88 -14.27
C ASP A 9 15.50 -5.24 -13.78
N GLU A 10 15.56 -4.03 -13.25
CA GLU A 10 14.36 -3.32 -12.77
C GLU A 10 13.24 -3.31 -13.82
N ALA A 11 13.58 -3.30 -15.10
CA ALA A 11 12.62 -3.37 -16.19
C ALA A 11 11.85 -4.70 -16.23
N ASP A 12 12.42 -5.79 -15.68
CA ASP A 12 11.82 -7.12 -15.67
C ASP A 12 11.08 -7.42 -14.36
N LEU A 13 11.11 -6.51 -13.39
CA LEU A 13 10.40 -6.66 -12.13
C LEU A 13 8.90 -6.44 -12.31
N PRO A 14 8.05 -7.18 -11.57
CA PRO A 14 6.61 -6.96 -11.63
C PRO A 14 6.23 -5.58 -11.10
N HIS A 15 5.40 -4.86 -11.85
CA HIS A 15 4.91 -3.54 -11.47
C HIS A 15 3.40 -3.48 -11.31
N ASP A 16 2.65 -4.44 -11.88
CA ASP A 16 1.20 -4.45 -11.71
C ASP A 16 0.78 -5.13 -10.39
N LEU A 17 -0.41 -4.78 -9.93
CA LEU A 17 -0.89 -5.24 -8.62
C LEU A 17 -1.05 -6.76 -8.55
N ARG A 18 -1.49 -7.41 -9.62
CA ARG A 18 -1.68 -8.87 -9.61
C ARG A 18 -0.34 -9.59 -9.51
N ALA A 19 0.64 -9.15 -10.27
CA ALA A 19 1.98 -9.74 -10.23
C ALA A 19 2.61 -9.53 -8.84
N LEU A 20 2.51 -8.33 -8.29
CA LEU A 20 3.02 -8.03 -6.94
C LEU A 20 2.29 -8.85 -5.88
N SER A 21 0.97 -8.98 -5.99
CA SER A 21 0.17 -9.81 -5.07
C SER A 21 0.62 -11.27 -5.08
N SER A 22 0.94 -11.80 -6.26
CA SER A 22 1.45 -13.17 -6.41
C SER A 22 2.83 -13.34 -5.78
N VAL A 23 3.71 -12.36 -5.93
CA VAL A 23 5.04 -12.36 -5.28
C VAL A 23 4.89 -12.37 -3.76
N VAL A 24 4.01 -11.55 -3.23
CA VAL A 24 3.73 -11.49 -1.79
C VAL A 24 3.17 -12.84 -1.31
N GLN A 25 2.22 -13.41 -2.05
CA GLN A 25 1.65 -14.72 -1.69
C GLN A 25 2.72 -15.80 -1.64
N GLY A 26 3.59 -15.87 -2.65
CA GLY A 26 4.70 -16.82 -2.68
C GLY A 26 5.64 -16.65 -1.49
N PHE A 27 5.95 -15.42 -1.13
CA PHE A 27 6.79 -15.11 0.04
C PHE A 27 6.18 -15.68 1.33
N MET A 28 4.87 -15.48 1.52
CA MET A 28 4.16 -15.98 2.69
C MET A 28 4.06 -17.51 2.71
N ASP A 29 3.79 -18.10 1.54
CA ASP A 29 3.66 -19.57 1.40
C ASP A 29 4.98 -20.29 1.68
N GLU A 30 6.10 -19.78 1.20
CA GLU A 30 7.42 -20.33 1.46
C GLU A 30 7.75 -20.43 2.95
N ARG A 31 7.17 -19.54 3.76
CA ARG A 31 7.38 -19.45 5.20
C ARG A 31 6.28 -20.10 6.02
N HIS A 32 5.27 -20.66 5.36
CA HIS A 32 4.12 -21.28 6.02
C HIS A 32 3.41 -20.33 7.01
N TRP A 33 3.33 -19.05 6.67
CA TRP A 33 2.76 -18.02 7.55
C TRP A 33 1.25 -17.87 7.42
N GLY A 34 0.64 -18.49 6.42
CA GLY A 34 -0.78 -18.35 6.15
C GLY A 34 -1.68 -18.60 7.36
N ARG A 35 -1.34 -19.57 8.21
CA ARG A 35 -2.13 -19.90 9.41
C ARG A 35 -2.16 -18.77 10.46
N TYR A 36 -1.17 -17.86 10.42
CA TYR A 36 -1.10 -16.73 11.34
C TYR A 36 -1.68 -15.46 10.73
N HIS A 37 -1.79 -15.40 9.42
CA HIS A 37 -2.21 -14.23 8.67
C HIS A 37 -3.70 -14.26 8.36
N THR A 38 -4.53 -14.31 9.40
CA THR A 38 -5.98 -14.10 9.24
C THR A 38 -6.23 -12.66 8.77
N PRO A 39 -7.33 -12.38 8.05
CA PRO A 39 -7.67 -11.00 7.67
C PRO A 39 -7.65 -10.02 8.85
N LYS A 40 -8.16 -10.44 10.00
CA LYS A 40 -8.13 -9.62 11.22
C LYS A 40 -6.71 -9.24 11.63
N ASN A 41 -5.80 -10.23 11.66
CA ASN A 41 -4.43 -10.00 12.11
C ASN A 41 -3.65 -9.15 11.11
N VAL A 42 -3.85 -9.37 9.81
CA VAL A 42 -3.17 -8.60 8.77
C VAL A 42 -3.72 -7.17 8.71
N ALA A 43 -5.01 -6.96 8.90
CA ALA A 43 -5.58 -5.62 9.01
C ALA A 43 -4.97 -4.84 10.18
N ALA A 44 -4.77 -5.49 11.32
CA ALA A 44 -4.09 -4.87 12.47
C ALA A 44 -2.63 -4.52 12.14
N ALA A 45 -1.90 -5.42 11.48
CA ALA A 45 -0.52 -5.15 11.05
C ALA A 45 -0.45 -3.97 10.08
N LEU A 46 -1.39 -3.87 9.15
CA LEU A 46 -1.48 -2.74 8.21
C LEU A 46 -1.62 -1.41 8.94
N ALA A 47 -2.45 -1.35 9.97
CA ALA A 47 -2.64 -0.13 10.77
C ALA A 47 -1.34 0.28 11.47
N VAL A 48 -0.60 -0.68 12.01
CA VAL A 48 0.71 -0.44 12.66
C VAL A 48 1.71 0.12 11.64
N GLU A 49 1.82 -0.49 10.46
CA GLU A 49 2.75 -0.01 9.43
C GLU A 49 2.39 1.39 8.93
N ALA A 50 1.10 1.69 8.78
CA ALA A 50 0.64 3.03 8.44
C ALA A 50 1.04 4.05 9.51
N ALA A 51 0.94 3.68 10.78
CA ALA A 51 1.36 4.52 11.90
C ALA A 51 2.89 4.75 11.90
N GLU A 52 3.68 3.74 11.56
CA GLU A 52 5.13 3.86 11.46
C GLU A 52 5.54 4.82 10.33
N LEU A 53 4.83 4.79 9.20
CA LEU A 53 5.03 5.78 8.14
C LEU A 53 4.71 7.20 8.64
N GLN A 54 3.59 7.38 9.33
CA GLN A 54 3.20 8.65 9.91
C GLN A 54 4.25 9.18 10.91
N GLU A 55 4.82 8.31 11.72
CA GLU A 55 5.80 8.66 12.76
C GLU A 55 7.02 9.41 12.20
N ILE A 56 7.45 9.10 10.97
CA ILE A 56 8.57 9.78 10.33
C ILE A 56 8.32 11.29 10.23
N TYR A 57 7.07 11.70 10.01
CA TYR A 57 6.69 13.09 9.77
C TYR A 57 6.14 13.79 11.02
N LEU A 58 5.84 13.06 12.08
CA LEU A 58 4.97 13.49 13.18
C LEU A 58 5.44 14.79 13.85
N TRP A 59 6.75 14.94 14.06
CA TRP A 59 7.33 16.10 14.75
C TRP A 59 8.07 17.05 13.81
N ARG A 60 7.82 16.94 12.52
CA ARG A 60 8.41 17.78 11.48
C ARG A 60 7.49 18.93 11.12
N GLU A 61 8.04 19.97 10.49
CA GLU A 61 7.23 21.05 9.94
C GLU A 61 6.32 20.51 8.84
N PRO A 62 5.10 21.10 8.65
CA PRO A 62 4.10 20.55 7.71
C PRO A 62 4.58 20.40 6.28
N ASP A 63 5.51 21.22 5.83
CA ASP A 63 6.05 21.22 4.46
C ASP A 63 7.42 20.55 4.33
N ASP A 64 7.92 19.95 5.41
CA ASP A 64 9.19 19.23 5.39
C ASP A 64 9.03 17.92 4.61
N PRO A 65 9.72 17.72 3.46
CA PRO A 65 9.65 16.46 2.72
C PRO A 65 10.41 15.31 3.38
N CYS A 66 11.14 15.57 4.47
CA CYS A 66 11.92 14.57 5.21
C CYS A 66 12.95 13.84 4.33
N ASP A 67 13.65 14.54 3.45
CA ASP A 67 14.62 13.93 2.51
C ASP A 67 15.74 13.19 3.23
N ASP A 68 16.07 13.58 4.46
CA ASP A 68 17.04 12.89 5.32
C ASP A 68 16.57 11.50 5.76
N LYS A 69 15.29 11.18 5.57
CA LYS A 69 14.66 9.90 5.92
C LYS A 69 14.20 9.11 4.69
N ARG A 70 14.76 9.36 3.53
CA ARG A 70 14.29 8.80 2.26
C ARG A 70 14.16 7.27 2.28
N THR A 71 15.21 6.59 2.74
CA THR A 71 15.21 5.11 2.82
C THR A 71 14.14 4.59 3.77
N GLU A 72 13.99 5.22 4.92
CA GLU A 72 12.95 4.84 5.89
C GLU A 72 11.54 5.08 5.34
N ILE A 73 11.33 6.19 4.63
CA ILE A 73 10.05 6.48 3.97
C ILE A 73 9.72 5.40 2.94
N GLU A 74 10.68 5.03 2.11
CA GLU A 74 10.49 3.98 1.10
C GLU A 74 10.17 2.63 1.74
N ASP A 75 10.90 2.25 2.78
CA ASP A 75 10.70 0.99 3.49
C ASP A 75 9.33 0.94 4.16
N GLU A 76 8.92 2.00 4.84
CA GLU A 76 7.63 2.04 5.52
C GLU A 76 6.46 2.09 4.52
N ALA A 77 6.60 2.82 3.43
CA ALA A 77 5.60 2.80 2.36
C ALA A 77 5.48 1.40 1.74
N ALA A 78 6.61 0.73 1.52
CA ALA A 78 6.64 -0.64 1.04
C ALA A 78 5.97 -1.61 2.01
N ASP A 79 6.19 -1.46 3.32
CA ASP A 79 5.55 -2.27 4.35
C ASP A 79 4.03 -2.08 4.36
N VAL A 80 3.54 -0.87 4.15
CA VAL A 80 2.10 -0.60 4.03
C VAL A 80 1.51 -1.35 2.83
N LEU A 81 2.15 -1.28 1.68
CA LEU A 81 1.68 -2.00 0.49
C LEU A 81 1.77 -3.52 0.68
N LEU A 82 2.86 -4.01 1.26
CA LEU A 82 3.03 -5.43 1.57
C LEU A 82 1.87 -5.96 2.42
N CYS A 83 1.56 -5.27 3.52
CA CYS A 83 0.46 -5.64 4.40
C CYS A 83 -0.90 -5.56 3.69
N LEU A 84 -1.10 -4.53 2.86
CA LEU A 84 -2.35 -4.39 2.12
C LEU A 84 -2.53 -5.51 1.10
N LEU A 85 -1.49 -5.85 0.33
CA LEU A 85 -1.55 -6.95 -0.64
C LEU A 85 -1.75 -8.29 0.07
N ASN A 86 -1.07 -8.52 1.18
CA ASN A 86 -1.25 -9.72 1.99
C ASN A 86 -2.69 -9.81 2.51
N PHE A 87 -3.23 -8.71 3.02
CA PHE A 87 -4.63 -8.65 3.44
C PHE A 87 -5.58 -9.03 2.31
N CYS A 88 -5.40 -8.43 1.13
CA CYS A 88 -6.25 -8.70 -0.02
C CYS A 88 -6.17 -10.18 -0.45
N ASN A 89 -4.97 -10.77 -0.43
CA ASN A 89 -4.79 -12.19 -0.73
C ASN A 89 -5.54 -13.07 0.28
N ARG A 90 -5.50 -12.72 1.55
CA ARG A 90 -6.17 -13.49 2.61
C ARG A 90 -7.69 -13.30 2.62
N ALA A 91 -8.15 -12.11 2.29
CA ALA A 91 -9.59 -11.77 2.29
C ALA A 91 -10.28 -12.00 0.95
N GLY A 92 -9.53 -12.39 -0.08
CA GLY A 92 -10.11 -12.62 -1.42
C GLY A 92 -10.52 -11.33 -2.12
N VAL A 93 -9.81 -10.23 -1.88
CA VAL A 93 -10.09 -8.94 -2.50
C VAL A 93 -9.20 -8.75 -3.74
N ASP A 94 -9.82 -8.51 -4.89
CA ASP A 94 -9.11 -8.07 -6.10
C ASP A 94 -9.02 -6.54 -6.07
N LEU A 95 -7.87 -6.04 -5.67
CA LEU A 95 -7.71 -4.63 -5.30
C LEU A 95 -7.79 -3.68 -6.50
N GLY A 96 -7.33 -4.08 -7.67
CA GLY A 96 -7.40 -3.24 -8.87
C GLY A 96 -8.84 -2.84 -9.22
N PRO A 97 -9.72 -3.81 -9.49
CA PRO A 97 -11.14 -3.51 -9.71
C PRO A 97 -11.82 -2.81 -8.53
N ALA A 98 -11.46 -3.18 -7.29
CA ALA A 98 -12.01 -2.54 -6.11
C ALA A 98 -11.67 -1.05 -6.06
N LEU A 99 -10.43 -0.69 -6.38
CA LEU A 99 -10.01 0.71 -6.44
C LEU A 99 -10.78 1.49 -7.51
N LEU A 100 -10.93 0.90 -8.70
CA LEU A 100 -11.65 1.57 -9.79
C LEU A 100 -13.12 1.81 -9.43
N ARG A 101 -13.77 0.82 -8.81
CA ARG A 101 -15.15 1.01 -8.30
C ARG A 101 -15.21 2.10 -7.24
N LYS A 102 -14.22 2.15 -6.36
CA LYS A 102 -14.19 3.18 -5.30
C LYS A 102 -13.99 4.58 -5.88
N LEU A 103 -13.18 4.71 -6.91
CA LEU A 103 -12.99 5.99 -7.61
C LEU A 103 -14.29 6.47 -8.26
N ASP A 104 -15.06 5.57 -8.87
CA ASP A 104 -16.37 5.91 -9.43
C ASP A 104 -17.32 6.43 -8.34
N LYS A 105 -17.37 5.76 -7.20
CA LYS A 105 -18.17 6.20 -6.06
C LYS A 105 -17.72 7.56 -5.53
N ALA A 106 -16.41 7.75 -5.43
CA ALA A 106 -15.84 9.03 -4.99
C ALA A 106 -16.17 10.17 -5.97
N ALA A 107 -16.12 9.90 -7.29
CA ALA A 107 -16.46 10.87 -8.30
C ALA A 107 -17.93 11.33 -8.20
N GLN A 108 -18.84 10.45 -7.80
CA GLN A 108 -20.24 10.79 -7.57
C GLN A 108 -20.41 11.70 -6.35
N LYS A 109 -19.65 11.46 -5.27
CA LYS A 109 -19.68 12.31 -4.06
C LYS A 109 -18.96 13.62 -4.25
N TYR A 110 -17.93 13.64 -5.06
CA TYR A 110 -17.06 14.79 -5.29
C TYR A 110 -17.00 15.12 -6.80
N PRO A 111 -18.12 15.60 -7.40
CA PRO A 111 -18.11 16.01 -8.81
C PRO A 111 -17.10 17.12 -9.06
N VAL A 112 -16.37 17.04 -10.17
CA VAL A 112 -15.30 17.99 -10.50
C VAL A 112 -15.80 19.44 -10.45
N GLU A 113 -17.00 19.70 -10.95
CA GLU A 113 -17.59 21.04 -11.00
C GLU A 113 -17.80 21.65 -9.61
N LYS A 114 -18.00 20.81 -8.59
CA LYS A 114 -18.27 21.28 -7.22
C LYS A 114 -17.03 21.35 -6.36
N VAL A 115 -15.99 20.52 -6.62
CA VAL A 115 -14.89 20.30 -5.67
C VAL A 115 -13.54 20.77 -6.16
N ARG A 116 -13.39 21.12 -7.44
CA ARG A 116 -12.10 21.54 -7.98
C ARG A 116 -11.50 22.68 -7.16
N GLY A 117 -10.35 22.43 -6.56
CA GLY A 117 -9.67 23.40 -5.70
C GLY A 117 -10.24 23.52 -4.28
N ARG A 118 -11.24 22.71 -3.92
CA ARG A 118 -11.87 22.72 -2.59
C ARG A 118 -11.53 21.42 -1.86
N ARG A 119 -11.43 21.49 -0.54
CA ARG A 119 -11.12 20.34 0.32
C ARG A 119 -12.28 19.89 1.21
N GLU A 120 -13.44 20.58 1.13
CA GLU A 120 -14.61 20.24 1.93
C GLU A 120 -15.14 18.85 1.57
N LYS A 121 -15.75 18.18 2.53
CA LYS A 121 -16.40 16.90 2.30
C LYS A 121 -17.68 17.11 1.48
N TYR A 122 -18.17 16.05 0.85
CA TYR A 122 -19.33 16.11 -0.04
C TYR A 122 -20.60 16.63 0.63
N ASP A 123 -20.70 16.55 1.94
CA ASP A 123 -21.85 17.07 2.71
C ASP A 123 -21.68 18.53 3.14
N GLU A 124 -20.59 19.17 2.76
CA GLU A 124 -20.27 20.56 3.11
C GLU A 124 -20.49 21.56 1.96
N TYR A 125 -21.00 21.12 0.77
CA TYR A 125 -21.24 21.97 -0.39
C TYR A 125 -22.55 21.64 -1.09
#